data_48a20be8b73d31241e0ea30d9da4d51e
#
_entry.id   48a20be8b73d31241e0ea30d9da4d51e
#
_cell.length_a   1.000
_cell.length_b   1.000
_cell.length_c   1.000
_cell.angle_alpha   90.00
_cell.angle_beta   90.00
_cell.angle_gamma   90.00
#
_symmetry.space_group_name_H-M   'P 1'
#
loop_
_entity.id
_entity.type
_entity.pdbx_description
1 polymer ?
#
loop_
_entity_poly.entity_id
_entity_poly.type
_entity_poly.pdbx_seq_one_letter_code
_entity_poly.pdbx_strand_id
1 'polypeptide(L)'
;MNRRTIVRGIQLIVFITLATFTYLTYDNVKNQKEGLAAGFTHIQPLWLVLAATLALQEGVFGGLRIFVLCRVLSKELKARTAIISEFVLMFCAGVTPGQAGAPPAQIAVLVHGGMKIVDVATASLLTAACTITFFLASALGIYVLRAKGMLVLEGGAQIDYLLGFTVTAFGSGLVGLILCAAYPPLLKGIIRVLAIPGAVLARAGLKLLAKIQKTREFAEKQLAKPGALKARALLSVDEFHEGFRIYLKRGKLAYLGAQLLTFGFFCSRFAVAYFIILGLGIDPTPKTFVTIGPPIVQIILVQALLNFALYLSPTPGASGVAETGSNALMAPWISGVYVLPYLVLWRVLALFLCMFVGGVYVFRYLGTDVLEERVKAAEAEKKALEDEKLKKAAG
;
A
#
# COMPACT_ATOMS: atom_id res chain seq x y z
N MET A 1 -10.60 -7.45 9.04
CA MET A 1 -11.03 -7.71 7.63
C MET A 1 -11.58 -9.14 7.55
N ASN A 2 -12.75 -9.38 6.94
CA ASN A 2 -13.35 -10.72 6.89
C ASN A 2 -12.56 -11.60 5.89
N ARG A 3 -12.30 -12.89 6.23
CA ARG A 3 -11.65 -13.88 5.35
C ARG A 3 -12.27 -13.91 3.93
N ARG A 4 -13.61 -13.77 3.83
CA ARG A 4 -14.33 -13.72 2.54
C ARG A 4 -13.95 -12.50 1.69
N THR A 5 -13.70 -11.34 2.30
CA THR A 5 -13.27 -10.12 1.59
C THR A 5 -11.85 -10.28 1.06
N ILE A 6 -10.95 -10.89 1.85
CA ILE A 6 -9.58 -11.19 1.42
C ILE A 6 -9.60 -12.15 0.22
N VAL A 7 -10.35 -13.27 0.34
CA VAL A 7 -10.44 -14.27 -0.73
C VAL A 7 -11.01 -13.65 -2.01
N ARG A 8 -12.09 -12.86 -1.91
CA ARG A 8 -12.66 -12.17 -3.08
C ARG A 8 -11.69 -11.15 -3.70
N GLY A 9 -10.94 -10.41 -2.87
CA GLY A 9 -9.92 -9.50 -3.35
C GLY A 9 -8.81 -10.23 -4.12
N ILE A 10 -8.31 -11.34 -3.58
CA ILE A 10 -7.32 -12.20 -4.26
C ILE A 10 -7.89 -12.76 -5.56
N GLN A 11 -9.13 -13.29 -5.53
CA GLN A 11 -9.78 -13.82 -6.74
C GLN A 11 -9.93 -12.74 -7.81
N LEU A 12 -10.30 -11.52 -7.43
CA LEU A 12 -10.45 -10.39 -8.36
C LEU A 12 -9.10 -9.98 -8.97
N ILE A 13 -8.03 -9.91 -8.17
CA ILE A 13 -6.68 -9.64 -8.68
C ILE A 13 -6.29 -10.72 -9.69
N VAL A 14 -6.40 -11.99 -9.29
CA VAL A 14 -6.03 -13.12 -10.16
C VAL A 14 -6.84 -13.07 -11.45
N PHE A 15 -8.15 -12.83 -11.37
CA PHE A 15 -9.02 -12.77 -12.55
C PHE A 15 -8.62 -11.61 -13.49
N ILE A 16 -8.45 -10.38 -12.96
CA ILE A 16 -8.09 -9.21 -13.79
C ILE A 16 -6.69 -9.40 -14.36
N THR A 17 -5.74 -9.86 -13.55
CA THR A 17 -4.37 -10.10 -14.02
C THR A 17 -4.34 -11.17 -15.12
N LEU A 18 -5.04 -12.31 -14.94
CA LEU A 18 -5.13 -13.35 -15.94
C LEU A 18 -5.82 -12.85 -17.23
N ALA A 19 -6.92 -12.11 -17.11
CA ALA A 19 -7.61 -11.53 -18.25
C ALA A 19 -6.70 -10.59 -19.06
N THR A 20 -5.96 -9.72 -18.35
CA THR A 20 -5.00 -8.80 -18.97
C THR A 20 -3.84 -9.54 -19.62
N PHE A 21 -3.29 -10.56 -18.93
CA PHE A 21 -2.24 -11.40 -19.52
C PHE A 21 -2.75 -12.18 -20.73
N THR A 22 -3.96 -12.71 -20.68
CA THR A 22 -4.57 -13.42 -21.83
C THR A 22 -4.71 -12.47 -23.02
N TYR A 23 -5.18 -11.24 -22.80
CA TYR A 23 -5.29 -10.22 -23.84
C TYR A 23 -3.91 -9.88 -24.45
N LEU A 24 -2.92 -9.57 -23.58
CA LEU A 24 -1.56 -9.24 -24.03
C LEU A 24 -0.88 -10.42 -24.73
N THR A 25 -1.12 -11.66 -24.27
CA THR A 25 -0.63 -12.87 -24.91
C THR A 25 -1.27 -13.06 -26.29
N TYR A 26 -2.59 -12.88 -26.40
CA TYR A 26 -3.30 -12.99 -27.66
C TYR A 26 -2.78 -11.98 -28.68
N ASP A 27 -2.58 -10.72 -28.28
CA ASP A 27 -2.07 -9.67 -29.15
C ASP A 27 -0.61 -9.95 -29.59
N ASN A 28 0.23 -10.39 -28.65
CA ASN A 28 1.62 -10.75 -28.95
C ASN A 28 1.74 -12.01 -29.84
N VAL A 29 0.96 -13.08 -29.56
CA VAL A 29 0.98 -14.32 -30.36
C VAL A 29 0.44 -14.09 -31.78
N LYS A 30 -0.57 -13.22 -31.91
CA LYS A 30 -1.10 -12.85 -33.23
C LYS A 30 -0.08 -12.11 -34.07
N ASN A 31 0.79 -11.32 -33.43
CA ASN A 31 1.78 -10.48 -34.10
C ASN A 31 3.19 -11.10 -34.19
N GLN A 32 3.44 -12.21 -33.46
CA GLN A 32 4.77 -12.83 -33.38
C GLN A 32 4.71 -14.35 -33.53
N LYS A 33 5.65 -14.89 -34.36
CA LYS A 33 5.76 -16.32 -34.62
C LYS A 33 6.48 -17.12 -33.52
N GLU A 34 7.12 -16.43 -32.55
CA GLU A 34 7.92 -17.08 -31.50
C GLU A 34 7.08 -17.26 -30.25
N GLY A 35 7.12 -18.46 -29.65
CA GLY A 35 6.35 -18.78 -28.43
C GLY A 35 6.90 -18.12 -27.16
N LEU A 36 6.09 -18.08 -26.13
CA LEU A 36 6.39 -17.50 -24.80
C LEU A 36 7.71 -17.99 -24.20
N ALA A 37 8.07 -19.25 -24.44
CA ALA A 37 9.28 -19.89 -23.95
C ALA A 37 10.57 -19.22 -24.48
N ALA A 38 10.53 -18.63 -25.67
CA ALA A 38 11.70 -17.97 -26.27
C ALA A 38 12.20 -16.78 -25.43
N GLY A 39 11.30 -16.06 -24.76
CA GLY A 39 11.66 -14.97 -23.87
C GLY A 39 12.32 -15.38 -22.55
N PHE A 40 12.35 -16.67 -22.23
CA PHE A 40 13.01 -17.21 -21.03
C PHE A 40 14.31 -17.97 -21.31
N THR A 41 14.82 -17.94 -22.53
CA THR A 41 15.98 -18.76 -22.96
C THR A 41 17.32 -18.26 -22.38
N HIS A 42 17.44 -16.97 -22.07
CA HIS A 42 18.69 -16.33 -21.63
C HIS A 42 18.61 -15.76 -20.20
N ILE A 43 17.91 -16.48 -19.30
CA ILE A 43 17.77 -16.03 -17.92
C ILE A 43 19.11 -15.94 -17.21
N GLN A 44 19.34 -14.81 -16.56
CA GLN A 44 20.46 -14.55 -15.67
C GLN A 44 19.99 -14.49 -14.21
N PRO A 45 20.06 -15.61 -13.45
CA PRO A 45 19.42 -15.72 -12.13
C PRO A 45 19.92 -14.69 -11.11
N LEU A 46 21.19 -14.30 -11.18
CA LEU A 46 21.79 -13.33 -10.24
C LEU A 46 21.01 -12.02 -10.21
N TRP A 47 20.65 -11.48 -11.38
CA TRP A 47 19.92 -10.23 -11.48
C TRP A 47 18.48 -10.37 -10.98
N LEU A 48 17.84 -11.52 -11.17
CA LEU A 48 16.51 -11.78 -10.61
C LEU A 48 16.54 -11.90 -9.07
N VAL A 49 17.59 -12.49 -8.50
CA VAL A 49 17.80 -12.51 -7.03
C VAL A 49 18.01 -11.09 -6.50
N LEU A 50 18.77 -10.25 -7.21
CA LEU A 50 18.92 -8.84 -6.83
C LEU A 50 17.59 -8.09 -6.93
N ALA A 51 16.81 -8.31 -7.99
CA ALA A 51 15.47 -7.72 -8.13
C ALA A 51 14.54 -8.14 -6.96
N ALA A 52 14.54 -9.42 -6.59
CA ALA A 52 13.77 -9.93 -5.45
C ALA A 52 14.22 -9.31 -4.12
N THR A 53 15.54 -9.16 -3.94
CA THR A 53 16.12 -8.52 -2.75
C THR A 53 15.68 -7.06 -2.64
N LEU A 54 15.72 -6.30 -3.73
CA LEU A 54 15.25 -4.92 -3.78
C LEU A 54 13.75 -4.81 -3.52
N ALA A 55 12.95 -5.74 -4.04
CA ALA A 55 11.52 -5.77 -3.76
C ALA A 55 11.23 -5.99 -2.27
N LEU A 56 11.95 -6.89 -1.60
CA LEU A 56 11.83 -7.10 -0.16
C LEU A 56 12.38 -5.92 0.65
N GLN A 57 13.46 -5.28 0.19
CA GLN A 57 14.05 -4.11 0.81
C GLN A 57 13.08 -2.91 0.81
N GLU A 58 12.21 -2.80 -0.18
CA GLU A 58 11.09 -1.83 -0.20
C GLU A 58 10.28 -1.92 1.09
N GLY A 59 9.84 -3.12 1.49
CA GLY A 59 9.09 -3.32 2.73
C GLY A 59 9.88 -2.98 3.99
N VAL A 60 11.20 -3.22 3.99
CA VAL A 60 12.08 -2.82 5.09
C VAL A 60 12.20 -1.31 5.21
N PHE A 61 12.44 -0.60 4.11
CA PHE A 61 12.50 0.87 4.11
C PHE A 61 11.17 1.49 4.53
N GLY A 62 10.04 0.98 4.04
CA GLY A 62 8.71 1.42 4.45
C GLY A 62 8.46 1.22 5.94
N GLY A 63 8.83 0.05 6.47
CA GLY A 63 8.74 -0.25 7.90
C GLY A 63 9.66 0.61 8.76
N LEU A 64 10.90 0.86 8.32
CA LEU A 64 11.82 1.75 9.02
C LEU A 64 11.35 3.21 8.98
N ARG A 65 10.74 3.65 7.88
CA ARG A 65 10.13 4.97 7.74
C ARG A 65 9.08 5.22 8.82
N ILE A 66 8.08 4.33 8.94
CA ILE A 66 7.05 4.46 9.97
C ILE A 66 7.63 4.30 11.39
N PHE A 67 8.64 3.43 11.57
CA PHE A 67 9.33 3.25 12.84
C PHE A 67 9.98 4.54 13.34
N VAL A 68 10.77 5.21 12.50
CA VAL A 68 11.46 6.46 12.85
C VAL A 68 10.46 7.54 13.27
N LEU A 69 9.35 7.63 12.55
CA LEU A 69 8.28 8.56 12.89
C LEU A 69 7.60 8.17 14.21
N CYS A 70 7.18 6.93 14.40
CA CYS A 70 6.54 6.47 15.64
C CYS A 70 7.42 6.67 16.88
N ARG A 71 8.73 6.51 16.73
CA ARG A 71 9.71 6.65 17.84
C ARG A 71 9.79 8.07 18.43
N VAL A 72 9.35 9.09 17.70
CA VAL A 72 9.23 10.47 18.23
C VAL A 72 8.15 10.57 19.30
N LEU A 73 7.05 9.80 19.13
CA LEU A 73 5.90 9.82 20.04
C LEU A 73 5.98 8.74 21.12
N SER A 74 6.49 7.57 20.78
CA SER A 74 6.62 6.44 21.70
C SER A 74 7.93 5.71 21.51
N LYS A 75 8.62 5.41 22.62
CA LYS A 75 9.87 4.66 22.62
C LYS A 75 9.69 3.13 22.65
N GLU A 76 8.48 2.64 22.82
CA GLU A 76 8.20 1.21 23.04
C GLU A 76 8.14 0.39 21.76
N LEU A 77 7.84 1.02 20.61
CA LEU A 77 7.73 0.34 19.33
C LEU A 77 9.04 -0.33 18.91
N LYS A 78 8.96 -1.61 18.55
CA LYS A 78 10.09 -2.38 17.99
C LYS A 78 10.13 -2.23 16.47
N ALA A 79 11.34 -2.08 15.89
CA ALA A 79 11.53 -1.98 14.44
C ALA A 79 10.92 -3.17 13.68
N ARG A 80 11.03 -4.39 14.23
CA ARG A 80 10.41 -5.59 13.65
C ARG A 80 8.90 -5.44 13.49
N THR A 81 8.20 -4.90 14.49
CA THR A 81 6.75 -4.69 14.42
C THR A 81 6.39 -3.69 13.32
N ALA A 82 7.17 -2.62 13.20
CA ALA A 82 6.98 -1.63 12.14
C ALA A 82 7.22 -2.21 10.74
N ILE A 83 8.26 -3.02 10.55
CA ILE A 83 8.54 -3.72 9.28
C ILE A 83 7.40 -4.70 8.95
N ILE A 84 6.95 -5.49 9.90
CA ILE A 84 5.79 -6.38 9.72
C ILE A 84 4.54 -5.57 9.32
N SER A 85 4.30 -4.42 9.96
CA SER A 85 3.14 -3.58 9.65
C SER A 85 3.15 -3.09 8.20
N GLU A 86 4.32 -2.83 7.62
CA GLU A 86 4.46 -2.42 6.23
C GLU A 86 4.14 -3.56 5.26
N PHE A 87 4.64 -4.77 5.49
CA PHE A 87 4.27 -5.93 4.67
C PHE A 87 2.77 -6.26 4.76
N VAL A 88 2.16 -6.12 5.94
CA VAL A 88 0.71 -6.26 6.13
C VAL A 88 -0.04 -5.17 5.37
N LEU A 89 0.46 -3.93 5.38
CA LEU A 89 -0.08 -2.82 4.57
C LEU A 89 -0.03 -3.18 3.08
N MET A 90 1.12 -3.66 2.56
CA MET A 90 1.29 -4.05 1.15
C MET A 90 0.33 -5.16 0.75
N PHE A 91 0.15 -6.19 1.59
CA PHE A 91 -0.83 -7.24 1.35
C PHE A 91 -2.25 -6.68 1.26
N CYS A 92 -2.65 -5.86 2.24
CA CYS A 92 -4.00 -5.29 2.28
C CYS A 92 -4.24 -4.28 1.15
N ALA A 93 -3.21 -3.51 0.76
CA ALA A 93 -3.26 -2.64 -0.42
C ALA A 93 -3.52 -3.43 -1.69
N GLY A 94 -2.82 -4.56 -1.86
CA GLY A 94 -2.99 -5.42 -3.01
C GLY A 94 -4.38 -6.04 -3.12
N VAL A 95 -4.97 -6.51 -2.01
CA VAL A 95 -6.26 -7.23 -2.02
C VAL A 95 -7.49 -6.34 -1.93
N THR A 96 -7.33 -5.02 -1.72
CA THR A 96 -8.47 -4.10 -1.58
C THR A 96 -8.51 -3.07 -2.70
N PRO A 97 -9.71 -2.76 -3.24
CA PRO A 97 -9.86 -1.72 -4.25
C PRO A 97 -9.35 -0.37 -3.74
N GLY A 98 -8.62 0.36 -4.60
CA GLY A 98 -8.06 1.67 -4.24
C GLY A 98 -7.18 1.66 -3.00
N GLN A 99 -6.61 0.51 -2.63
CA GLN A 99 -5.75 0.33 -1.45
C GLN A 99 -6.43 0.68 -0.11
N ALA A 100 -7.76 0.73 -0.06
CA ALA A 100 -8.52 1.22 1.10
C ALA A 100 -8.30 0.42 2.39
N GLY A 101 -7.90 -0.85 2.29
CA GLY A 101 -7.61 -1.72 3.43
C GLY A 101 -6.21 -1.52 4.03
N ALA A 102 -5.32 -0.83 3.36
CA ALA A 102 -3.92 -0.70 3.75
C ALA A 102 -3.72 0.10 5.05
N PRO A 103 -4.21 1.36 5.18
CA PRO A 103 -4.01 2.14 6.39
C PRO A 103 -4.64 1.51 7.64
N PRO A 104 -5.89 1.01 7.62
CA PRO A 104 -6.46 0.34 8.78
C PRO A 104 -5.69 -0.89 9.24
N ALA A 105 -5.16 -1.67 8.29
CA ALA A 105 -4.38 -2.86 8.61
C ALA A 105 -3.04 -2.51 9.27
N GLN A 106 -2.34 -1.50 8.77
CA GLN A 106 -1.10 -1.01 9.36
C GLN A 106 -1.33 -0.48 10.78
N ILE A 107 -2.38 0.35 10.97
CA ILE A 107 -2.76 0.87 12.28
C ILE A 107 -3.03 -0.27 13.25
N ALA A 108 -3.77 -1.29 12.86
CA ALA A 108 -4.08 -2.43 13.71
C ALA A 108 -2.82 -3.16 14.21
N VAL A 109 -1.84 -3.39 13.34
CA VAL A 109 -0.57 -4.04 13.72
C VAL A 109 0.24 -3.17 14.69
N LEU A 110 0.33 -1.88 14.43
CA LEU A 110 1.11 -0.96 15.27
C LEU A 110 0.45 -0.73 16.65
N VAL A 111 -0.88 -0.67 16.70
CA VAL A 111 -1.63 -0.58 17.98
C VAL A 111 -1.49 -1.88 18.77
N HIS A 112 -1.55 -3.04 18.11
CA HIS A 112 -1.25 -4.33 18.77
C HIS A 112 0.20 -4.37 19.29
N GLY A 113 1.13 -3.67 18.64
CA GLY A 113 2.51 -3.47 19.06
C GLY A 113 2.71 -2.48 20.21
N GLY A 114 1.62 -2.02 20.87
CA GLY A 114 1.64 -1.16 22.07
C GLY A 114 1.53 0.36 21.78
N MET A 115 1.33 0.77 20.52
CA MET A 115 1.17 2.17 20.15
C MET A 115 -0.27 2.68 20.43
N LYS A 116 -0.41 3.94 20.82
CA LYS A 116 -1.72 4.59 20.85
C LYS A 116 -2.20 4.85 19.42
N ILE A 117 -3.49 4.67 19.19
CA ILE A 117 -4.11 4.84 17.86
C ILE A 117 -3.88 6.24 17.27
N VAL A 118 -3.88 7.27 18.10
CA VAL A 118 -3.67 8.67 17.70
C VAL A 118 -2.23 8.90 17.27
N ASP A 119 -1.26 8.34 18.01
CA ASP A 119 0.17 8.42 17.66
C ASP A 119 0.44 7.73 16.32
N VAL A 120 -0.14 6.54 16.09
CA VAL A 120 -0.04 5.83 14.83
C VAL A 120 -0.67 6.62 13.69
N ALA A 121 -1.85 7.20 13.90
CA ALA A 121 -2.52 8.03 12.90
C ALA A 121 -1.69 9.26 12.53
N THR A 122 -1.09 9.93 13.53
CA THR A 122 -0.17 11.06 13.30
C THR A 122 1.06 10.65 12.50
N ALA A 123 1.71 9.55 12.86
CA ALA A 123 2.87 9.03 12.12
C ALA A 123 2.50 8.60 10.71
N SER A 124 1.34 7.96 10.50
CA SER A 124 0.85 7.55 9.18
C SER A 124 0.57 8.75 8.27
N LEU A 125 0.02 9.85 8.80
CA LEU A 125 -0.17 11.08 8.04
C LEU A 125 1.16 11.73 7.63
N LEU A 126 2.17 11.70 8.51
CA LEU A 126 3.51 12.17 8.16
C LEU A 126 4.18 11.25 7.13
N THR A 127 3.94 9.95 7.19
CA THR A 127 4.37 8.99 6.16
C THR A 127 3.73 9.32 4.81
N ALA A 128 2.43 9.63 4.80
CA ALA A 128 1.74 10.08 3.61
C ALA A 128 2.32 11.41 3.08
N ALA A 129 2.64 12.36 3.96
CA ALA A 129 3.31 13.61 3.59
C ALA A 129 4.67 13.35 2.91
N CYS A 130 5.49 12.43 3.45
CA CYS A 130 6.76 12.04 2.82
C CYS A 130 6.54 11.45 1.41
N THR A 131 5.54 10.60 1.24
CA THR A 131 5.17 10.00 -0.05
C THR A 131 4.69 11.07 -1.05
N ILE A 132 3.81 11.97 -0.63
CA ILE A 132 3.30 13.08 -1.44
C ILE A 132 4.45 14.01 -1.88
N THR A 133 5.33 14.36 -0.96
CA THR A 133 6.50 15.20 -1.24
C THR A 133 7.43 14.52 -2.24
N PHE A 134 7.66 13.22 -2.12
CA PHE A 134 8.47 12.46 -3.07
C PHE A 134 7.85 12.48 -4.48
N PHE A 135 6.55 12.21 -4.60
CA PHE A 135 5.89 12.22 -5.91
C PHE A 135 5.83 13.61 -6.53
N LEU A 136 5.58 14.63 -5.73
CA LEU A 136 5.57 16.01 -6.21
C LEU A 136 6.97 16.43 -6.71
N ALA A 137 8.02 16.13 -5.96
CA ALA A 137 9.40 16.40 -6.36
C ALA A 137 9.78 15.60 -7.62
N SER A 138 9.38 14.33 -7.71
CA SER A 138 9.63 13.49 -8.90
C SER A 138 8.89 14.02 -10.14
N ALA A 139 7.61 14.40 -10.01
CA ALA A 139 6.83 14.95 -11.11
C ALA A 139 7.39 16.28 -11.61
N LEU A 140 7.75 17.17 -10.69
CA LEU A 140 8.39 18.45 -11.03
C LEU A 140 9.77 18.23 -11.67
N GLY A 141 10.56 17.29 -11.16
CA GLY A 141 11.85 16.91 -11.74
C GLY A 141 11.71 16.43 -13.18
N ILE A 142 10.78 15.49 -13.42
CA ILE A 142 10.50 14.96 -14.76
C ILE A 142 10.01 16.09 -15.69
N TYR A 143 9.12 16.96 -15.21
CA TYR A 143 8.66 18.11 -15.99
C TYR A 143 9.79 19.03 -16.42
N VAL A 144 10.69 19.41 -15.50
CA VAL A 144 11.86 20.25 -15.79
C VAL A 144 12.80 19.60 -16.81
N LEU A 145 13.06 18.28 -16.66
CA LEU A 145 13.91 17.54 -17.58
C LEU A 145 13.33 17.50 -19.00
N ARG A 146 11.99 17.32 -19.11
CA ARG A 146 11.29 17.39 -20.40
C ARG A 146 11.33 18.80 -21.00
N ALA A 147 11.06 19.83 -20.21
CA ALA A 147 11.07 21.23 -20.67
C ALA A 147 12.45 21.65 -21.20
N LYS A 148 13.53 21.07 -20.67
CA LYS A 148 14.89 21.29 -21.15
C LYS A 148 15.29 20.40 -22.36
N GLY A 149 14.36 19.56 -22.86
CA GLY A 149 14.66 18.61 -23.92
C GLY A 149 15.62 17.47 -23.51
N MET A 150 15.89 17.34 -22.20
CA MET A 150 16.78 16.32 -21.66
C MET A 150 16.10 14.97 -21.47
N LEU A 151 14.77 14.91 -21.48
CA LEU A 151 13.95 13.69 -21.40
C LEU A 151 12.91 13.74 -22.50
N VAL A 152 13.06 12.87 -23.49
CA VAL A 152 12.11 12.70 -24.59
C VAL A 152 11.37 11.38 -24.40
N LEU A 153 10.05 11.40 -24.26
CA LEU A 153 9.21 10.22 -24.13
C LEU A 153 8.11 10.26 -25.20
N GLU A 154 7.84 9.13 -25.85
CA GLU A 154 6.69 9.02 -26.74
C GLU A 154 5.38 9.20 -25.95
N GLY A 155 4.34 9.77 -26.58
CA GLY A 155 3.09 10.07 -25.90
C GLY A 155 3.00 11.49 -25.33
N GLY A 156 3.74 12.44 -25.87
CA GLY A 156 3.87 13.84 -25.47
C GLY A 156 2.74 14.42 -24.62
N ALA A 157 1.56 14.66 -25.23
CA ALA A 157 0.41 15.26 -24.55
C ALA A 157 -0.14 14.41 -23.39
N GLN A 158 -0.18 13.08 -23.49
CA GLN A 158 -0.68 12.20 -22.44
C GLN A 158 0.23 12.23 -21.20
N ILE A 159 1.56 12.28 -21.41
CA ILE A 159 2.52 12.37 -20.31
C ILE A 159 2.43 13.73 -19.63
N ASP A 160 2.31 14.81 -20.39
CA ASP A 160 2.16 16.16 -19.84
C ASP A 160 0.86 16.28 -19.04
N TYR A 161 -0.23 15.65 -19.51
CA TYR A 161 -1.49 15.57 -18.78
C TYR A 161 -1.33 14.78 -17.47
N LEU A 162 -0.68 13.62 -17.51
CA LEU A 162 -0.39 12.80 -16.33
C LEU A 162 0.46 13.56 -15.31
N LEU A 163 1.49 14.27 -15.74
CA LEU A 163 2.34 15.10 -14.88
C LEU A 163 1.54 16.25 -14.26
N GLY A 164 0.77 16.99 -15.07
CA GLY A 164 -0.07 18.09 -14.61
C GLY A 164 -1.10 17.62 -13.59
N PHE A 165 -1.76 16.50 -13.87
CA PHE A 165 -2.71 15.88 -12.94
C PHE A 165 -2.01 15.44 -11.64
N THR A 166 -0.82 14.82 -11.73
CA THR A 166 -0.04 14.39 -10.56
C THR A 166 0.35 15.58 -9.69
N VAL A 167 0.88 16.65 -10.29
CA VAL A 167 1.25 17.87 -9.54
C VAL A 167 0.03 18.48 -8.88
N THR A 168 -1.11 18.54 -9.57
CA THR A 168 -2.35 19.10 -9.02
C THR A 168 -2.91 18.23 -7.90
N ALA A 169 -3.00 16.92 -8.09
CA ALA A 169 -3.55 15.99 -7.12
C ALA A 169 -2.70 15.90 -5.85
N PHE A 170 -1.39 15.67 -5.99
CA PHE A 170 -0.49 15.57 -4.84
C PHE A 170 -0.20 16.94 -4.23
N GLY A 171 -0.13 18.01 -5.03
CA GLY A 171 0.04 19.39 -4.53
C GLY A 171 -1.15 19.83 -3.67
N SER A 172 -2.38 19.66 -4.17
CA SER A 172 -3.59 19.95 -3.39
C SER A 172 -3.71 19.07 -2.15
N GLY A 173 -3.34 17.78 -2.25
CA GLY A 173 -3.29 16.87 -1.12
C GLY A 173 -2.30 17.32 -0.05
N LEU A 174 -1.09 17.77 -0.42
CA LEU A 174 -0.09 18.30 0.51
C LEU A 174 -0.57 19.59 1.19
N VAL A 175 -1.13 20.52 0.41
CA VAL A 175 -1.71 21.76 0.96
C VAL A 175 -2.84 21.43 1.93
N GLY A 176 -3.76 20.54 1.57
CA GLY A 176 -4.85 20.10 2.45
C GLY A 176 -4.33 19.47 3.75
N LEU A 177 -3.29 18.65 3.66
CA LEU A 177 -2.66 18.01 4.82
C LEU A 177 -2.00 19.03 5.74
N ILE A 178 -1.27 20.01 5.18
CA ILE A 178 -0.64 21.11 5.93
C ILE A 178 -1.72 21.97 6.61
N LEU A 179 -2.79 22.33 5.89
CA LEU A 179 -3.90 23.11 6.46
C LEU A 179 -4.61 22.36 7.59
N CYS A 180 -4.89 21.06 7.42
CA CYS A 180 -5.47 20.23 8.48
C CYS A 180 -4.56 20.10 9.70
N ALA A 181 -3.24 20.05 9.49
CA ALA A 181 -2.26 19.96 10.56
C ALA A 181 -2.05 21.32 11.28
N ALA A 182 -2.11 22.43 10.54
CA ALA A 182 -1.88 23.79 11.09
C ALA A 182 -3.13 24.39 11.76
N TYR A 183 -4.32 24.02 11.28
CA TYR A 183 -5.57 24.66 11.69
C TYR A 183 -6.59 23.65 12.25
N PRO A 184 -6.58 23.41 13.61
CA PRO A 184 -7.47 22.46 14.28
C PRO A 184 -8.97 22.62 13.96
N PRO A 185 -9.53 23.84 13.86
CA PRO A 185 -10.93 24.01 13.52
C PRO A 185 -11.32 23.45 12.15
N LEU A 186 -10.41 23.49 11.16
CA LEU A 186 -10.65 22.93 9.84
C LEU A 186 -10.85 21.41 9.91
N LEU A 187 -9.95 20.72 10.62
CA LEU A 187 -10.05 19.27 10.79
C LEU A 187 -11.31 18.88 11.58
N LYS A 188 -11.64 19.64 12.66
CA LYS A 188 -12.90 19.47 13.40
C LYS A 188 -14.13 19.72 12.51
N GLY A 189 -14.07 20.71 11.60
CA GLY A 189 -15.10 21.00 10.60
C GLY A 189 -15.30 19.85 9.62
N ILE A 190 -14.21 19.36 9.03
CA ILE A 190 -14.21 18.21 8.12
C ILE A 190 -14.79 16.96 8.81
N ILE A 191 -14.37 16.66 10.04
CA ILE A 191 -14.91 15.52 10.79
C ILE A 191 -16.41 15.70 11.06
N ARG A 192 -16.89 16.91 11.38
CA ARG A 192 -18.31 17.18 11.57
C ARG A 192 -19.11 16.94 10.30
N VAL A 193 -18.62 17.41 9.16
CA VAL A 193 -19.26 17.21 7.85
C VAL A 193 -19.25 15.75 7.43
N LEU A 194 -18.12 15.07 7.58
CA LEU A 194 -17.97 13.64 7.24
C LEU A 194 -18.65 12.71 8.25
N ALA A 195 -18.91 13.18 9.48
CA ALA A 195 -19.59 12.38 10.50
C ALA A 195 -21.05 12.05 10.11
N ILE A 196 -21.69 12.84 9.25
CA ILE A 196 -23.05 12.57 8.80
C ILE A 196 -23.10 11.36 7.85
N PRO A 197 -22.42 11.37 6.69
CA PRO A 197 -22.37 10.21 5.80
C PRO A 197 -21.63 9.04 6.46
N GLY A 198 -20.59 9.29 7.23
CA GLY A 198 -19.87 8.25 7.98
C GLY A 198 -20.74 7.55 9.03
N ALA A 199 -21.62 8.26 9.72
CA ALA A 199 -22.57 7.67 10.65
C ALA A 199 -23.65 6.85 9.93
N VAL A 200 -24.07 7.25 8.73
CA VAL A 200 -25.03 6.48 7.91
C VAL A 200 -24.37 5.17 7.44
N LEU A 201 -23.14 5.25 6.92
CA LEU A 201 -22.38 4.07 6.48
C LEU A 201 -22.03 3.15 7.66
N ALA A 202 -21.60 3.73 8.79
CA ALA A 202 -21.30 2.97 10.00
C ALA A 202 -22.56 2.29 10.56
N ARG A 203 -23.72 2.97 10.58
CA ARG A 203 -25.00 2.37 10.99
C ARG A 203 -25.44 1.28 10.03
N ALA A 204 -25.28 1.47 8.73
CA ALA A 204 -25.58 0.41 7.76
C ALA A 204 -24.66 -0.80 7.94
N GLY A 205 -23.36 -0.59 8.14
CA GLY A 205 -22.39 -1.64 8.46
C GLY A 205 -22.69 -2.35 9.78
N LEU A 206 -23.00 -1.60 10.85
CA LEU A 206 -23.40 -2.16 12.15
C LEU A 206 -24.72 -2.93 12.09
N LYS A 207 -25.71 -2.47 11.31
CA LYS A 207 -26.94 -3.21 11.07
C LYS A 207 -26.69 -4.53 10.31
N LEU A 208 -25.73 -4.53 9.38
CA LEU A 208 -25.27 -5.74 8.70
C LEU A 208 -24.53 -6.69 9.66
N LEU A 209 -23.69 -6.16 10.54
CA LEU A 209 -22.99 -6.92 11.58
C LEU A 209 -23.95 -7.45 12.66
N ALA A 210 -25.02 -6.72 12.99
CA ALA A 210 -26.05 -7.17 13.91
C ALA A 210 -26.86 -8.38 13.38
N LYS A 211 -26.85 -8.62 12.07
CA LYS A 211 -27.42 -9.83 11.46
C LYS A 211 -26.56 -11.08 11.65
N ILE A 212 -25.30 -10.91 12.06
CA ILE A 212 -24.35 -12.01 12.29
C ILE A 212 -24.32 -12.27 13.80
N GLN A 213 -24.72 -13.46 14.21
CA GLN A 213 -24.92 -13.87 15.61
C GLN A 213 -23.70 -13.61 16.52
N LYS A 214 -22.46 -13.74 15.96
CA LYS A 214 -21.19 -13.51 16.69
C LYS A 214 -20.84 -12.03 16.94
N THR A 215 -21.40 -11.09 16.18
CA THR A 215 -21.09 -9.65 16.28
C THR A 215 -22.28 -8.81 16.70
N ARG A 216 -23.40 -9.46 16.99
CA ARG A 216 -24.68 -8.83 17.29
C ARG A 216 -24.60 -7.95 18.55
N GLU A 217 -24.07 -8.49 19.64
CA GLU A 217 -23.95 -7.79 20.93
C GLU A 217 -23.02 -6.56 20.83
N PHE A 218 -21.88 -6.69 20.11
CA PHE A 218 -20.99 -5.56 19.83
C PHE A 218 -21.68 -4.52 18.96
N ALA A 219 -22.38 -4.92 17.93
CA ALA A 219 -23.07 -4.01 17.02
C ALA A 219 -24.22 -3.28 17.71
N GLU A 220 -25.02 -3.95 18.53
CA GLU A 220 -26.11 -3.39 19.32
C GLU A 220 -25.59 -2.41 20.38
N LYS A 221 -24.46 -2.73 21.07
CA LYS A 221 -23.80 -1.85 22.03
C LYS A 221 -23.26 -0.57 21.40
N GLN A 222 -22.77 -0.64 20.15
CA GLN A 222 -22.32 0.53 19.39
C GLN A 222 -23.47 1.34 18.80
N LEU A 223 -24.54 0.70 18.38
CA LEU A 223 -25.76 1.35 17.89
C LEU A 223 -26.50 2.12 19.02
N ALA A 224 -26.40 1.65 20.27
CA ALA A 224 -26.99 2.30 21.43
C ALA A 224 -26.32 3.62 21.85
N LYS A 225 -25.08 3.91 21.35
CA LYS A 225 -24.33 5.12 21.72
C LYS A 225 -23.88 5.93 20.48
N PRO A 226 -24.78 6.45 19.67
CA PRO A 226 -24.44 7.09 18.38
C PRO A 226 -23.61 8.39 18.52
N GLY A 227 -23.63 9.06 19.67
CA GLY A 227 -22.85 10.27 19.92
C GLY A 227 -21.43 10.03 20.43
N ALA A 228 -21.14 8.87 21.00
CA ALA A 228 -19.85 8.58 21.61
C ALA A 228 -18.71 8.50 20.57
N LEU A 229 -18.99 7.99 19.37
CA LEU A 229 -18.00 7.89 18.28
C LEU A 229 -17.59 9.28 17.77
N LYS A 230 -18.58 10.18 17.62
CA LYS A 230 -18.34 11.57 17.20
C LYS A 230 -17.56 12.35 18.27
N ALA A 231 -17.93 12.21 19.55
CA ALA A 231 -17.25 12.86 20.66
C ALA A 231 -15.79 12.37 20.78
N ARG A 232 -15.55 11.06 20.68
CA ARG A 232 -14.20 10.50 20.67
C ARG A 232 -13.37 10.98 19.47
N ALA A 233 -13.96 11.04 18.27
CA ALA A 233 -13.27 11.55 17.10
C ALA A 233 -12.87 13.02 17.24
N LEU A 234 -13.71 13.85 17.85
CA LEU A 234 -13.39 15.26 18.10
C LEU A 234 -12.30 15.46 19.17
N LEU A 235 -12.30 14.63 20.22
CA LEU A 235 -11.23 14.63 21.25
C LEU A 235 -9.89 14.17 20.64
N SER A 236 -9.93 13.17 19.79
CA SER A 236 -8.72 12.69 19.08
C SER A 236 -8.08 13.74 18.17
N VAL A 237 -8.82 14.79 17.74
CA VAL A 237 -8.24 15.91 16.98
C VAL A 237 -7.26 16.72 17.82
N ASP A 238 -7.59 17.00 19.07
CA ASP A 238 -6.72 17.78 19.95
C ASP A 238 -5.44 17.00 20.29
N GLU A 239 -5.57 15.69 20.57
CA GLU A 239 -4.42 14.80 20.76
C GLU A 239 -3.55 14.69 19.48
N PHE A 240 -4.17 14.63 18.30
CA PHE A 240 -3.48 14.65 17.03
C PHE A 240 -2.65 15.92 16.83
N HIS A 241 -3.23 17.09 17.12
CA HIS A 241 -2.52 18.37 17.00
C HIS A 241 -1.38 18.48 18.02
N GLU A 242 -1.55 17.94 19.20
CA GLU A 242 -0.46 17.86 20.19
C GLU A 242 0.68 16.97 19.67
N GLY A 243 0.37 15.79 19.15
CA GLY A 243 1.34 14.92 18.46
C GLY A 243 2.07 15.66 17.34
N PHE A 244 1.36 16.39 16.49
CA PHE A 244 1.95 17.17 15.41
C PHE A 244 2.87 18.30 15.92
N ARG A 245 2.49 18.98 16.99
CA ARG A 245 3.36 19.99 17.65
C ARG A 245 4.66 19.39 18.18
N ILE A 246 4.63 18.15 18.69
CA ILE A 246 5.84 17.44 19.13
C ILE A 246 6.77 17.24 17.93
N TYR A 247 6.26 16.87 16.77
CA TYR A 247 7.07 16.74 15.55
C TYR A 247 7.68 18.07 15.11
N LEU A 248 6.93 19.16 15.13
CA LEU A 248 7.47 20.48 14.78
C LEU A 248 8.62 20.91 15.70
N LYS A 249 8.57 20.52 16.98
CA LYS A 249 9.61 20.88 17.98
C LYS A 249 10.80 19.91 17.97
N ARG A 250 10.56 18.60 17.94
CA ARG A 250 11.59 17.58 18.18
C ARG A 250 11.72 16.54 17.05
N GLY A 251 10.79 16.51 16.11
CA GLY A 251 10.70 15.48 15.06
C GLY A 251 11.33 15.85 13.72
N LYS A 252 11.97 17.01 13.57
CA LYS A 252 12.50 17.46 12.28
C LYS A 252 13.52 16.48 11.68
N LEU A 253 14.46 15.98 12.49
CA LEU A 253 15.45 14.98 12.06
C LEU A 253 14.80 13.64 11.74
N ALA A 254 13.77 13.25 12.51
CA ALA A 254 13.02 12.03 12.23
C ALA A 254 12.24 12.14 10.91
N TYR A 255 11.65 13.30 10.63
CA TYR A 255 10.98 13.56 9.35
C TYR A 255 11.96 13.54 8.17
N LEU A 256 13.14 14.17 8.32
CA LEU A 256 14.19 14.10 7.31
C LEU A 256 14.68 12.66 7.09
N GLY A 257 14.90 11.90 8.16
CA GLY A 257 15.23 10.48 8.09
C GLY A 257 14.14 9.66 7.39
N ALA A 258 12.87 9.93 7.71
CA ALA A 258 11.74 9.30 7.04
C ALA A 258 11.67 9.67 5.54
N GLN A 259 12.02 10.91 5.17
CA GLN A 259 12.09 11.33 3.77
C GLN A 259 13.21 10.62 3.00
N LEU A 260 14.39 10.43 3.60
CA LEU A 260 15.48 9.65 3.03
C LEU A 260 15.11 8.18 2.86
N LEU A 261 14.43 7.58 3.85
CA LEU A 261 13.91 6.22 3.77
C LEU A 261 12.81 6.10 2.70
N THR A 262 11.99 7.15 2.50
CA THR A 262 11.00 7.22 1.41
C THR A 262 11.69 7.23 0.05
N PHE A 263 12.78 7.99 -0.09
CA PHE A 263 13.59 7.96 -1.31
C PHE A 263 14.16 6.55 -1.57
N GLY A 264 14.76 5.92 -0.55
CA GLY A 264 15.25 4.55 -0.65
C GLY A 264 14.15 3.54 -1.00
N PHE A 265 12.97 3.68 -0.40
CA PHE A 265 11.78 2.88 -0.68
C PHE A 265 11.40 2.91 -2.17
N PHE A 266 11.25 4.10 -2.74
CA PHE A 266 10.85 4.22 -4.14
C PHE A 266 11.98 3.90 -5.11
N CYS A 267 13.22 4.25 -4.81
CA CYS A 267 14.36 3.85 -5.64
C CYS A 267 14.51 2.34 -5.70
N SER A 268 14.37 1.62 -4.59
CA SER A 268 14.39 0.16 -4.57
C SER A 268 13.25 -0.41 -5.42
N ARG A 269 12.02 0.09 -5.24
CA ARG A 269 10.85 -0.32 -5.99
C ARG A 269 11.02 -0.15 -7.49
N PHE A 270 11.52 1.01 -7.94
CA PHE A 270 11.66 1.33 -9.35
C PHE A 270 12.83 0.61 -10.01
N ALA A 271 13.91 0.37 -9.26
CA ALA A 271 15.07 -0.36 -9.75
C ALA A 271 14.78 -1.84 -10.04
N VAL A 272 13.75 -2.44 -9.42
CA VAL A 272 13.32 -3.82 -9.71
C VAL A 272 13.15 -4.05 -11.21
N ALA A 273 12.53 -3.11 -11.92
CA ALA A 273 12.32 -3.21 -13.37
C ALA A 273 13.63 -3.32 -14.15
N TYR A 274 14.65 -2.53 -13.79
CA TYR A 274 15.97 -2.57 -14.41
C TYR A 274 16.64 -3.94 -14.23
N PHE A 275 16.62 -4.48 -13.01
CA PHE A 275 17.23 -5.77 -12.72
C PHE A 275 16.48 -6.95 -13.34
N ILE A 276 15.17 -6.82 -13.59
CA ILE A 276 14.43 -7.82 -14.37
C ILE A 276 14.86 -7.81 -15.84
N ILE A 277 15.09 -6.64 -16.44
CA ILE A 277 15.60 -6.51 -17.81
C ILE A 277 16.94 -7.23 -17.94
N LEU A 278 17.87 -6.94 -17.02
CA LEU A 278 19.16 -7.67 -16.98
C LEU A 278 18.96 -9.17 -16.73
N GLY A 279 18.02 -9.55 -15.88
CA GLY A 279 17.67 -10.93 -15.56
C GLY A 279 17.11 -11.72 -16.74
N LEU A 280 16.49 -11.04 -17.70
CA LEU A 280 16.03 -11.60 -18.97
C LEU A 280 17.14 -11.63 -20.04
N GLY A 281 18.36 -11.17 -19.72
CA GLY A 281 19.46 -11.10 -20.68
C GLY A 281 19.28 -10.00 -21.74
N ILE A 282 18.44 -9.00 -21.46
CA ILE A 282 18.18 -7.88 -22.37
C ILE A 282 19.20 -6.78 -22.09
N ASP A 283 19.78 -6.20 -23.14
CA ASP A 283 20.58 -4.97 -23.03
C ASP A 283 19.65 -3.82 -22.56
N PRO A 284 19.95 -3.19 -21.40
CA PRO A 284 19.11 -2.12 -20.86
C PRO A 284 19.30 -0.80 -21.63
N THR A 285 20.10 -0.73 -22.68
CA THR A 285 20.24 0.45 -23.53
C THR A 285 18.94 0.67 -24.32
N PRO A 286 18.30 1.85 -24.21
CA PRO A 286 17.04 2.08 -24.89
C PRO A 286 17.24 2.11 -26.42
N LYS A 287 16.33 1.48 -27.15
CA LYS A 287 16.35 1.47 -28.62
C LYS A 287 15.91 2.81 -29.22
N THR A 288 15.18 3.61 -28.46
CA THR A 288 14.66 4.92 -28.84
C THR A 288 14.79 5.88 -27.65
N PHE A 289 15.49 6.94 -27.86
CA PHE A 289 15.42 8.32 -27.31
C PHE A 289 15.38 8.64 -25.82
N VAL A 290 15.99 7.98 -24.90
CA VAL A 290 16.17 8.61 -23.57
C VAL A 290 17.59 9.13 -23.43
N THR A 291 17.75 10.42 -23.21
CA THR A 291 19.05 11.09 -23.31
C THR A 291 19.76 11.33 -21.98
N ILE A 292 19.16 10.97 -20.83
CA ILE A 292 19.73 11.31 -19.53
C ILE A 292 20.27 10.13 -18.77
N GLY A 293 21.59 10.19 -18.50
CA GLY A 293 22.25 9.32 -17.55
C GLY A 293 22.29 7.83 -17.93
N PRO A 294 22.74 6.98 -17.05
CA PRO A 294 22.80 5.54 -17.28
C PRO A 294 21.38 4.92 -17.36
N PRO A 295 21.22 3.79 -18.05
CA PRO A 295 19.91 3.13 -18.28
C PRO A 295 19.06 2.92 -17.01
N ILE A 296 19.71 2.64 -15.88
CA ILE A 296 19.00 2.47 -14.60
C ILE A 296 18.24 3.75 -14.18
N VAL A 297 18.84 4.93 -14.38
CA VAL A 297 18.19 6.22 -14.03
C VAL A 297 16.98 6.45 -14.93
N GLN A 298 17.12 6.16 -16.22
CA GLN A 298 16.04 6.29 -17.19
C GLN A 298 14.86 5.42 -16.84
N ILE A 299 15.11 4.15 -16.50
CA ILE A 299 14.07 3.19 -16.10
C ILE A 299 13.42 3.62 -14.78
N ILE A 300 14.19 4.11 -13.79
CA ILE A 300 13.65 4.65 -12.54
C ILE A 300 12.69 5.81 -12.81
N LEU A 301 13.02 6.74 -13.71
CA LEU A 301 12.14 7.87 -14.06
C LEU A 301 10.84 7.39 -14.72
N VAL A 302 10.93 6.43 -15.64
CA VAL A 302 9.76 5.85 -16.30
C VAL A 302 8.89 5.06 -15.31
N GLN A 303 9.51 4.32 -14.40
CA GLN A 303 8.77 3.63 -13.33
C GLN A 303 8.10 4.61 -12.35
N ALA A 304 8.68 5.79 -12.12
CA ALA A 304 8.03 6.84 -11.34
C ALA A 304 6.76 7.35 -12.05
N LEU A 305 6.81 7.56 -13.36
CA LEU A 305 5.62 7.92 -14.16
C LEU A 305 4.54 6.84 -14.09
N LEU A 306 4.92 5.57 -14.26
CA LEU A 306 3.99 4.45 -14.11
C LEU A 306 3.32 4.47 -12.73
N ASN A 307 4.11 4.72 -11.69
CA ASN A 307 3.62 4.70 -10.31
C ASN A 307 2.57 5.78 -10.05
N PHE A 308 2.62 6.94 -10.70
CA PHE A 308 1.56 7.94 -10.60
C PHE A 308 0.21 7.36 -11.05
N ALA A 309 0.17 6.65 -12.17
CA ALA A 309 -1.04 5.98 -12.65
C ALA A 309 -1.51 4.87 -11.71
N LEU A 310 -0.57 4.09 -11.13
CA LEU A 310 -0.89 3.00 -10.20
C LEU A 310 -1.54 3.50 -8.90
N TYR A 311 -1.08 4.61 -8.36
CA TYR A 311 -1.67 5.20 -7.15
C TYR A 311 -3.12 5.69 -7.35
N LEU A 312 -3.47 6.05 -8.58
CA LEU A 312 -4.81 6.53 -8.94
C LEU A 312 -5.74 5.40 -9.37
N SER A 313 -5.23 4.18 -9.53
CA SER A 313 -6.01 3.04 -9.99
C SER A 313 -7.02 2.58 -8.93
N PRO A 314 -8.31 2.47 -9.28
CA PRO A 314 -9.33 1.96 -8.36
C PRO A 314 -9.31 0.44 -8.21
N THR A 315 -8.57 -0.29 -9.06
CA THR A 315 -8.54 -1.75 -9.05
C THR A 315 -7.63 -2.32 -7.97
N PRO A 316 -7.91 -3.49 -7.40
CA PRO A 316 -7.02 -4.15 -6.45
C PRO A 316 -5.65 -4.41 -7.08
N GLY A 317 -4.58 -4.05 -6.37
CA GLY A 317 -3.21 -4.16 -6.86
C GLY A 317 -2.95 -3.38 -8.15
N ALA A 318 -3.80 -2.39 -8.49
CA ALA A 318 -3.76 -1.65 -9.75
C ALA A 318 -3.78 -2.55 -11.01
N SER A 319 -4.41 -3.74 -10.92
CA SER A 319 -4.46 -4.71 -12.00
C SER A 319 -5.18 -4.14 -13.23
N GLY A 320 -4.68 -4.43 -14.40
CA GLY A 320 -5.08 -3.85 -15.69
C GLY A 320 -4.24 -2.61 -16.03
N VAL A 321 -4.27 -1.59 -15.19
CA VAL A 321 -3.49 -0.34 -15.39
C VAL A 321 -1.99 -0.62 -15.32
N ALA A 322 -1.57 -1.49 -14.40
CA ALA A 322 -0.16 -1.81 -14.24
C ALA A 322 0.42 -2.56 -15.44
N GLU A 323 -0.28 -3.56 -15.95
CA GLU A 323 0.20 -4.35 -17.10
C GLU A 323 0.21 -3.52 -18.37
N THR A 324 -0.89 -2.83 -18.67
CA THR A 324 -0.99 -2.00 -19.89
C THR A 324 -0.06 -0.79 -19.84
N GLY A 325 -0.01 -0.09 -18.70
CA GLY A 325 0.88 1.06 -18.50
C GLY A 325 2.35 0.66 -18.52
N SER A 326 2.71 -0.47 -17.89
CA SER A 326 4.08 -0.97 -17.94
C SER A 326 4.48 -1.39 -19.35
N ASN A 327 3.60 -2.09 -20.08
CA ASN A 327 3.86 -2.44 -21.48
C ASN A 327 4.12 -1.19 -22.33
N ALA A 328 3.29 -0.18 -22.22
CA ALA A 328 3.43 1.05 -23.00
C ALA A 328 4.70 1.84 -22.63
N LEU A 329 4.95 2.05 -21.35
CA LEU A 329 6.07 2.89 -20.89
C LEU A 329 7.42 2.18 -20.99
N MET A 330 7.47 0.85 -20.94
CA MET A 330 8.72 0.07 -21.05
C MET A 330 9.03 -0.37 -22.48
N ALA A 331 8.19 -0.05 -23.47
CA ALA A 331 8.41 -0.39 -24.88
C ALA A 331 9.79 0.00 -25.45
N PRO A 332 10.44 1.13 -25.02
CA PRO A 332 11.79 1.47 -25.48
C PRO A 332 12.87 0.43 -25.13
N TRP A 333 12.69 -0.32 -24.07
CA TRP A 333 13.63 -1.35 -23.59
C TRP A 333 13.18 -2.77 -23.92
N ILE A 334 11.87 -2.99 -23.91
CA ILE A 334 11.27 -4.33 -23.96
C ILE A 334 10.34 -4.42 -25.15
N SER A 335 10.63 -5.32 -26.05
CA SER A 335 9.82 -5.55 -27.24
C SER A 335 9.75 -7.05 -27.57
N GLY A 336 8.79 -7.42 -28.38
CA GLY A 336 8.69 -8.76 -28.89
C GLY A 336 8.42 -9.81 -27.83
N VAL A 337 9.13 -10.91 -27.89
CA VAL A 337 8.97 -12.09 -27.04
C VAL A 337 9.24 -11.83 -25.55
N TYR A 338 9.90 -10.72 -25.22
CA TYR A 338 10.27 -10.38 -23.83
C TYR A 338 9.19 -9.64 -23.05
N VAL A 339 8.17 -9.08 -23.72
CA VAL A 339 7.12 -8.29 -23.07
C VAL A 339 6.42 -9.06 -21.97
N LEU A 340 5.95 -10.26 -22.29
CA LEU A 340 5.18 -11.06 -21.35
C LEU A 340 6.03 -11.64 -20.21
N PRO A 341 7.23 -12.22 -20.46
CA PRO A 341 8.18 -12.59 -19.39
C PRO A 341 8.49 -11.45 -18.43
N TYR A 342 8.74 -10.26 -18.95
CA TYR A 342 9.00 -9.09 -18.11
C TYR A 342 7.79 -8.75 -17.24
N LEU A 343 6.59 -8.64 -17.79
CA LEU A 343 5.38 -8.32 -17.05
C LEU A 343 5.08 -9.34 -15.95
N VAL A 344 5.25 -10.63 -16.24
CA VAL A 344 5.08 -11.71 -15.25
C VAL A 344 6.09 -11.56 -14.11
N LEU A 345 7.38 -11.45 -14.42
CA LEU A 345 8.43 -11.31 -13.41
C LEU A 345 8.25 -10.03 -12.59
N TRP A 346 7.91 -8.93 -13.25
CA TRP A 346 7.67 -7.67 -12.55
C TRP A 346 6.50 -7.76 -11.57
N ARG A 347 5.37 -8.39 -11.97
CA ARG A 347 4.25 -8.62 -11.06
C ARG A 347 4.59 -9.55 -9.91
N VAL A 348 5.31 -10.64 -10.20
CA VAL A 348 5.72 -11.60 -9.17
C VAL A 348 6.63 -10.93 -8.15
N LEU A 349 7.64 -10.19 -8.59
CA LEU A 349 8.63 -9.60 -7.71
C LEU A 349 8.14 -8.31 -7.04
N ALA A 350 7.58 -7.36 -7.80
CA ALA A 350 7.20 -6.06 -7.25
C ALA A 350 5.87 -6.05 -6.47
N LEU A 351 4.97 -7.03 -6.68
CA LEU A 351 3.69 -7.09 -5.99
C LEU A 351 3.54 -8.37 -5.17
N PHE A 352 3.54 -9.54 -5.83
CA PHE A 352 3.14 -10.78 -5.17
C PHE A 352 4.14 -11.24 -4.11
N LEU A 353 5.43 -10.99 -4.27
CA LEU A 353 6.44 -11.34 -3.27
C LEU A 353 6.22 -10.62 -1.95
N CYS A 354 6.02 -9.30 -1.97
CA CYS A 354 5.71 -8.52 -0.77
C CYS A 354 4.33 -8.87 -0.19
N MET A 355 3.34 -9.10 -1.07
CA MET A 355 2.02 -9.59 -0.63
C MET A 355 2.10 -10.96 0.04
N PHE A 356 2.91 -11.87 -0.47
CA PHE A 356 3.12 -13.19 0.15
C PHE A 356 3.65 -13.06 1.58
N VAL A 357 4.71 -12.27 1.77
CA VAL A 357 5.28 -12.02 3.10
C VAL A 357 4.23 -11.41 4.03
N GLY A 358 3.53 -10.37 3.59
CA GLY A 358 2.45 -9.74 4.38
C GLY A 358 1.29 -10.68 4.66
N GLY A 359 0.91 -11.49 3.69
CA GLY A 359 -0.15 -12.49 3.81
C GLY A 359 0.16 -13.55 4.88
N VAL A 360 1.39 -14.05 4.93
CA VAL A 360 1.82 -14.99 5.97
C VAL A 360 1.58 -14.40 7.37
N TYR A 361 1.93 -13.14 7.58
CA TYR A 361 1.67 -12.47 8.86
C TYR A 361 0.18 -12.26 9.13
N VAL A 362 -0.61 -11.80 8.15
CA VAL A 362 -2.05 -11.61 8.30
C VAL A 362 -2.76 -12.92 8.66
N PHE A 363 -2.44 -14.01 7.97
CA PHE A 363 -3.05 -15.31 8.26
C PHE A 363 -2.61 -15.89 9.61
N ARG A 364 -1.37 -15.65 10.01
CA ARG A 364 -0.86 -16.07 11.31
C ARG A 364 -1.55 -15.32 12.45
N TYR A 365 -1.70 -13.99 12.35
CA TYR A 365 -2.41 -13.19 13.36
C TYR A 365 -3.91 -13.55 13.42
N LEU A 366 -4.60 -13.62 12.28
CA LEU A 366 -6.01 -14.03 12.26
C LEU A 366 -6.20 -15.47 12.72
N GLY A 367 -5.22 -16.34 12.50
CA GLY A 367 -5.25 -17.73 12.96
C GLY A 367 -5.10 -17.85 14.48
N THR A 368 -4.20 -17.07 15.10
CA THR A 368 -3.99 -17.07 16.56
C THR A 368 -5.19 -16.49 17.29
N ASP A 369 -5.74 -15.36 16.85
CA ASP A 369 -6.91 -14.75 17.50
C ASP A 369 -8.14 -15.66 17.44
N VAL A 370 -8.39 -16.31 16.29
CA VAL A 370 -9.51 -17.27 16.16
C VAL A 370 -9.29 -18.53 16.99
N LEU A 371 -8.04 -19.00 17.14
CA LEU A 371 -7.71 -20.13 18.01
C LEU A 371 -7.89 -19.76 19.49
N GLU A 372 -7.38 -18.60 19.91
CA GLU A 372 -7.54 -18.11 21.29
C GLU A 372 -9.02 -17.89 21.67
N GLU A 373 -9.81 -17.31 20.76
CA GLU A 373 -11.26 -17.17 20.98
C GLU A 373 -11.96 -18.53 21.09
N ARG A 374 -11.58 -19.50 20.26
CA ARG A 374 -12.14 -20.87 20.33
C ARG A 374 -11.74 -21.59 21.61
N VAL A 375 -10.47 -21.45 22.06
CA VAL A 375 -10.01 -22.03 23.32
C VAL A 375 -10.73 -21.40 24.49
N LYS A 376 -10.83 -20.07 24.56
CA LYS A 376 -11.61 -19.36 25.61
C LYS A 376 -13.10 -19.72 25.62
N ALA A 377 -13.71 -19.88 24.44
CA ALA A 377 -15.10 -20.30 24.33
C ALA A 377 -15.29 -21.75 24.81
N ALA A 378 -14.38 -22.67 24.46
CA ALA A 378 -14.41 -24.04 24.90
C ALA A 378 -14.17 -24.19 26.42
N GLU A 379 -13.27 -23.39 26.99
CA GLU A 379 -13.02 -23.34 28.44
C GLU A 379 -14.22 -22.78 29.19
N ALA A 380 -14.87 -21.75 28.69
CA ALA A 380 -16.10 -21.19 29.28
C ALA A 380 -17.24 -22.17 29.23
N GLU A 381 -17.41 -22.90 28.12
CA GLU A 381 -18.44 -23.94 27.97
C GLU A 381 -18.18 -25.12 28.93
N LYS A 382 -16.92 -25.53 29.07
CA LYS A 382 -16.53 -26.60 30.01
C LYS A 382 -16.82 -26.19 31.46
N LYS A 383 -16.48 -24.94 31.83
CA LYS A 383 -16.75 -24.42 33.18
C LYS A 383 -18.24 -24.31 33.46
N ALA A 384 -19.06 -23.90 32.50
CA ALA A 384 -20.52 -23.84 32.63
C ALA A 384 -21.14 -25.23 32.82
N LEU A 385 -20.61 -26.25 32.13
CA LEU A 385 -21.03 -27.66 32.28
C LEU A 385 -20.63 -28.23 33.64
N GLU A 386 -19.45 -27.87 34.16
CA GLU A 386 -19.01 -28.28 35.51
C GLU A 386 -19.87 -27.64 36.60
N ASP A 387 -20.21 -26.35 36.48
CA ASP A 387 -21.08 -25.63 37.40
C ASP A 387 -22.52 -26.20 37.38
N GLU A 388 -23.02 -26.63 36.20
CA GLU A 388 -24.34 -27.26 36.08
C GLU A 388 -24.35 -28.66 36.72
N LYS A 389 -23.28 -29.44 36.57
CA LYS A 389 -23.13 -30.74 37.21
C LYS A 389 -23.06 -30.62 38.73
N LEU A 390 -22.31 -29.63 39.24
CA LEU A 390 -22.23 -29.34 40.68
C LEU A 390 -23.59 -28.92 41.28
N LYS A 391 -24.36 -28.12 40.55
CA LYS A 391 -25.70 -27.75 40.97
C LYS A 391 -26.69 -28.95 41.00
N LYS A 392 -26.58 -29.86 40.03
CA LYS A 392 -27.41 -31.09 40.01
C LYS A 392 -26.99 -32.13 41.05
N ALA A 393 -25.74 -32.07 41.53
CA ALA A 393 -25.26 -32.97 42.58
C ALA A 393 -25.52 -32.44 44.00
N ALA A 394 -25.86 -31.15 44.14
CA ALA A 394 -26.14 -30.49 45.42
C ALA A 394 -27.61 -30.30 45.75
N GLY A 395 -28.51 -30.68 44.87
CA GLY A 395 -30.00 -30.73 45.05
C GLY A 395 -30.53 -32.13 45.00
#